data_510b5c6f2563b23c63ffc48a65d1d11f
#
_entry.id   510b5c6f2563b23c63ffc48a65d1d11f
#
_cell.length_a   1.000
_cell.length_b   1.000
_cell.length_c   1.000
_cell.angle_alpha   90.00
_cell.angle_beta   90.00
_cell.angle_gamma   90.00
#
_symmetry.space_group_name_H-M   'P 1'
#
loop_
_entity.id
_entity.type
_entity.pdbx_description
1 polymer ?
#
loop_
_entity_poly.entity_id
_entity_poly.type
_entity_poly.pdbx_seq_one_letter_code
_entity_poly.pdbx_strand_id
1 'polypeptide(L)'
;MNIQDAYNEWSEIYDSNINRTRDLDAKVTRLMLNGRRFPSIVEIGCGTGKNTEFLATIGDSVLAFDFSEKMLAKARQKVTVSHVRFAWADITQPWNCPPASTDLITCNLVLEHIENLNHIFAQAARTLRRGGWLLVNELHPFKQYGGTKARFERGADIVEVDVFIHHISEFIHAAEKNGLKLLKFDEVWHADDMEKPPRLVSFVFVK
;
A
#
# COMPACT_ATOMS: atom_id res chain seq x y z
N MET A 1 -18.75 2.28 -11.86
CA MET A 1 -17.44 2.81 -12.34
C MET A 1 -16.41 1.79 -11.90
N ASN A 2 -15.45 1.41 -12.76
CA ASN A 2 -14.40 0.50 -12.31
C ASN A 2 -13.40 1.23 -11.38
N ILE A 3 -12.62 0.46 -10.62
CA ILE A 3 -11.69 1.01 -9.62
C ILE A 3 -10.65 1.96 -10.25
N GLN A 4 -10.12 1.62 -11.43
CA GLN A 4 -9.12 2.42 -12.14
C GLN A 4 -9.68 3.80 -12.53
N ASP A 5 -10.90 3.85 -13.06
CA ASP A 5 -11.56 5.10 -13.44
C ASP A 5 -11.83 5.97 -12.21
N ALA A 6 -12.25 5.34 -11.10
CA ALA A 6 -12.45 6.04 -9.82
C ALA A 6 -11.16 6.70 -9.33
N TYR A 7 -10.03 5.99 -9.33
CA TYR A 7 -8.74 6.54 -8.92
C TYR A 7 -8.18 7.57 -9.92
N ASN A 8 -8.42 7.37 -11.23
CA ASN A 8 -8.07 8.39 -12.23
C ASN A 8 -8.83 9.72 -11.97
N GLU A 9 -10.10 9.65 -11.63
CA GLU A 9 -10.90 10.83 -11.30
C GLU A 9 -10.47 11.43 -9.95
N TRP A 10 -10.31 10.59 -8.93
CA TRP A 10 -9.91 11.01 -7.59
C TRP A 10 -8.54 11.70 -7.56
N SER A 11 -7.65 11.38 -8.50
CA SER A 11 -6.30 11.93 -8.56
C SER A 11 -6.27 13.46 -8.52
N GLU A 12 -7.30 14.15 -9.03
CA GLU A 12 -7.35 15.62 -9.10
C GLU A 12 -7.34 16.26 -7.71
N ILE A 13 -8.03 15.65 -6.74
CA ILE A 13 -8.19 16.17 -5.37
C ILE A 13 -7.48 15.31 -4.32
N TYR A 14 -6.81 14.24 -4.74
CA TYR A 14 -6.28 13.22 -3.83
C TYR A 14 -5.34 13.77 -2.76
N ASP A 15 -4.46 14.68 -3.11
CA ASP A 15 -3.49 15.27 -2.18
C ASP A 15 -4.04 16.47 -1.41
N SER A 16 -5.10 17.11 -1.89
CA SER A 16 -5.65 18.33 -1.30
C SER A 16 -6.72 18.05 -0.23
N ASN A 17 -7.38 16.88 -0.26
CA ASN A 17 -8.38 16.54 0.73
C ASN A 17 -7.73 15.96 2.00
N ILE A 18 -8.28 16.34 3.16
CA ILE A 18 -7.86 15.76 4.46
C ILE A 18 -8.29 14.30 4.50
N ASN A 19 -7.32 13.40 4.68
CA ASN A 19 -7.60 11.98 4.82
C ASN A 19 -6.78 11.38 5.96
N ARG A 20 -7.42 11.23 7.13
CA ARG A 20 -6.79 10.71 8.36
C ARG A 20 -6.19 9.31 8.17
N THR A 21 -6.77 8.49 7.30
CA THR A 21 -6.27 7.13 7.05
C THR A 21 -4.93 7.18 6.31
N ARG A 22 -4.85 7.95 5.21
CA ARG A 22 -3.60 8.13 4.45
C ARG A 22 -2.51 8.84 5.26
N ASP A 23 -2.90 9.82 6.11
CA ASP A 23 -1.95 10.54 6.95
C ASP A 23 -1.40 9.64 8.05
N LEU A 24 -2.24 8.79 8.63
CA LEU A 24 -1.82 7.79 9.60
C LEU A 24 -0.94 6.73 8.96
N ASP A 25 -1.31 6.22 7.77
CA ASP A 25 -0.51 5.26 7.02
C ASP A 25 0.92 5.77 6.77
N ALA A 26 1.06 7.01 6.31
CA ALA A 26 2.38 7.59 6.08
C ALA A 26 3.23 7.68 7.37
N LYS A 27 2.62 7.93 8.53
CA LYS A 27 3.30 7.91 9.84
C LYS A 27 3.71 6.49 10.23
N VAL A 28 2.79 5.53 10.08
CA VAL A 28 3.04 4.12 10.42
C VAL A 28 4.15 3.55 9.54
N THR A 29 4.13 3.80 8.25
CA THR A 29 5.18 3.38 7.31
C THR A 29 6.56 3.86 7.76
N ARG A 30 6.67 5.15 8.13
CA ARG A 30 7.93 5.70 8.66
C ARG A 30 8.36 5.04 9.96
N LEU A 31 7.43 4.79 10.89
CA LEU A 31 7.73 4.15 12.18
C LEU A 31 8.18 2.69 12.00
N MET A 32 7.51 1.94 11.11
CA MET A 32 7.84 0.52 10.86
C MET A 32 9.21 0.34 10.20
N LEU A 33 9.63 1.30 9.38
CA LEU A 33 10.88 1.24 8.61
C LEU A 33 11.99 2.11 9.20
N ASN A 34 11.75 2.78 10.35
CA ASN A 34 12.69 3.72 10.96
C ASN A 34 14.06 3.09 11.24
N GLY A 35 15.12 3.83 10.95
CA GLY A 35 16.50 3.42 11.21
C GLY A 35 17.03 2.31 10.27
N ARG A 36 16.29 1.97 9.22
CA ARG A 36 16.69 0.94 8.23
C ARG A 36 16.96 1.55 6.86
N ARG A 37 17.80 0.86 6.10
CA ARG A 37 18.02 1.10 4.67
C ARG A 37 17.78 -0.19 3.90
N PHE A 38 17.27 -0.03 2.69
CA PHE A 38 16.95 -1.16 1.81
C PHE A 38 17.51 -0.86 0.41
N PRO A 39 18.53 -1.59 -0.07
CA PRO A 39 19.14 -1.34 -1.39
C PRO A 39 18.11 -1.32 -2.52
N SER A 40 17.11 -2.20 -2.48
CA SER A 40 16.07 -2.28 -3.49
C SER A 40 14.68 -2.32 -2.87
N ILE A 41 13.82 -1.40 -3.30
CA ILE A 41 12.44 -1.28 -2.83
C ILE A 41 11.47 -1.42 -4.00
N VAL A 42 10.38 -2.15 -3.79
CA VAL A 42 9.19 -2.14 -4.66
C VAL A 42 8.02 -1.61 -3.85
N GLU A 43 7.36 -0.58 -4.35
CA GLU A 43 6.14 -0.02 -3.78
C GLU A 43 4.95 -0.39 -4.64
N ILE A 44 3.94 -1.02 -4.05
CA ILE A 44 2.71 -1.46 -4.69
C ILE A 44 1.61 -0.45 -4.38
N GLY A 45 0.97 0.10 -5.42
CA GLY A 45 -0.08 1.10 -5.26
C GLY A 45 0.46 2.43 -4.73
N CYS A 46 1.46 3.00 -5.41
CA CYS A 46 2.14 4.21 -4.95
C CYS A 46 1.26 5.48 -4.96
N GLY A 47 0.12 5.44 -5.65
CA GLY A 47 -0.77 6.58 -5.79
C GLY A 47 -0.03 7.82 -6.32
N THR A 48 -0.19 8.93 -5.62
CA THR A 48 0.49 10.21 -5.94
C THR A 48 1.93 10.29 -5.38
N GLY A 49 2.50 9.19 -4.89
CA GLY A 49 3.90 9.15 -4.42
C GLY A 49 4.12 9.61 -2.99
N LYS A 50 3.09 9.64 -2.14
CA LYS A 50 3.19 10.13 -0.75
C LYS A 50 4.19 9.31 0.10
N ASN A 51 4.15 7.98 0.02
CA ASN A 51 5.11 7.12 0.68
C ASN A 51 6.41 7.01 -0.11
N THR A 52 6.36 7.11 -1.44
CA THR A 52 7.54 7.05 -2.32
C THR A 52 8.58 8.10 -1.94
N GLU A 53 8.17 9.33 -1.56
CA GLU A 53 9.09 10.37 -1.08
C GLU A 53 9.94 9.88 0.09
N PHE A 54 9.34 9.22 1.07
CA PHE A 54 10.06 8.66 2.21
C PHE A 54 10.89 7.44 1.79
N LEU A 55 10.32 6.52 1.01
CA LEU A 55 11.02 5.32 0.54
C LEU A 55 12.29 5.66 -0.25
N ALA A 56 12.27 6.75 -1.02
CA ALA A 56 13.45 7.27 -1.72
C ALA A 56 14.58 7.71 -0.76
N THR A 57 14.28 8.06 0.49
CA THR A 57 15.31 8.43 1.46
C THR A 57 16.01 7.23 2.10
N ILE A 58 15.38 6.05 2.07
CA ILE A 58 15.87 4.82 2.70
C ILE A 58 16.23 3.72 1.70
N GLY A 59 16.00 3.96 0.39
CA GLY A 59 16.30 3.05 -0.72
C GLY A 59 17.40 3.58 -1.61
N ASP A 60 18.21 2.66 -2.21
CA ASP A 60 19.17 3.02 -3.25
C ASP A 60 18.53 2.90 -4.65
N SER A 61 17.44 2.11 -4.77
CA SER A 61 16.60 1.99 -5.95
C SER A 61 15.15 1.73 -5.51
N VAL A 62 14.21 2.51 -6.04
CA VAL A 62 12.76 2.34 -5.79
C VAL A 62 12.03 2.14 -7.12
N LEU A 63 11.27 1.07 -7.22
CA LEU A 63 10.33 0.81 -8.29
C LEU A 63 8.91 0.92 -7.74
N ALA A 64 8.17 1.94 -8.16
CA ALA A 64 6.84 2.21 -7.65
C ALA A 64 5.78 1.92 -8.72
N PHE A 65 4.81 1.07 -8.38
CA PHE A 65 3.72 0.65 -9.26
C PHE A 65 2.40 1.33 -8.89
N ASP A 66 1.65 1.70 -9.91
CA ASP A 66 0.24 2.02 -9.78
C ASP A 66 -0.49 1.67 -11.09
N PHE A 67 -1.79 1.39 -11.00
CA PHE A 67 -2.61 1.09 -12.19
C PHE A 67 -3.30 2.34 -12.76
N SER A 68 -3.26 3.48 -12.04
CA SER A 68 -3.78 4.77 -12.50
C SER A 68 -2.66 5.62 -13.10
N GLU A 69 -2.70 5.85 -14.40
CA GLU A 69 -1.74 6.75 -15.07
C GLU A 69 -1.83 8.18 -14.55
N LYS A 70 -3.00 8.64 -14.12
CA LYS A 70 -3.15 9.98 -13.55
C LYS A 70 -2.49 10.09 -12.17
N MET A 71 -2.57 9.03 -11.34
CA MET A 71 -1.82 8.97 -10.08
C MET A 71 -0.32 8.99 -10.35
N LEU A 72 0.16 8.14 -11.28
CA LEU A 72 1.57 8.10 -11.67
C LEU A 72 2.07 9.43 -12.22
N ALA A 73 1.26 10.16 -12.99
CA ALA A 73 1.63 11.48 -13.48
C ALA A 73 1.91 12.47 -12.33
N LYS A 74 1.07 12.46 -11.28
CA LYS A 74 1.29 13.27 -10.08
C LYS A 74 2.51 12.79 -9.27
N ALA A 75 2.68 11.48 -9.13
CA ALA A 75 3.85 10.92 -8.45
C ALA A 75 5.17 11.33 -9.11
N ARG A 76 5.25 11.26 -10.45
CA ARG A 76 6.42 11.70 -11.24
C ARG A 76 6.74 13.19 -11.09
N GLN A 77 5.71 14.03 -10.91
CA GLN A 77 5.89 15.46 -10.64
C GLN A 77 6.41 15.72 -9.22
N LYS A 78 5.95 14.94 -8.25
CA LYS A 78 6.30 15.08 -6.83
C LYS A 78 7.68 14.54 -6.52
N VAL A 79 8.02 13.35 -7.04
CA VAL A 79 9.28 12.64 -6.73
C VAL A 79 10.15 12.58 -7.98
N THR A 80 11.15 13.45 -8.04
CA THR A 80 12.00 13.66 -9.23
C THR A 80 13.41 13.08 -9.11
N VAL A 81 13.70 12.37 -8.01
CA VAL A 81 15.02 11.78 -7.79
C VAL A 81 15.28 10.60 -8.74
N SER A 82 16.50 10.51 -9.27
CA SER A 82 16.84 9.64 -10.39
C SER A 82 16.80 8.13 -10.08
N HIS A 83 16.87 7.75 -8.81
CA HIS A 83 16.84 6.35 -8.38
C HIS A 83 15.43 5.84 -8.11
N VAL A 84 14.39 6.67 -8.35
CA VAL A 84 12.98 6.27 -8.31
C VAL A 84 12.44 6.11 -9.73
N ARG A 85 11.79 4.99 -9.99
CA ARG A 85 11.09 4.72 -11.25
C ARG A 85 9.63 4.41 -10.98
N PHE A 86 8.75 5.07 -11.72
CA PHE A 86 7.31 4.82 -11.70
C PHE A 86 6.90 4.00 -12.93
N ALA A 87 6.15 2.94 -12.71
CA ALA A 87 5.64 2.09 -13.78
C ALA A 87 4.15 1.78 -13.60
N TRP A 88 3.43 1.77 -14.70
CA TRP A 88 2.07 1.25 -14.71
C TRP A 88 2.08 -0.26 -14.51
N ALA A 89 1.26 -0.76 -13.61
CA ALA A 89 1.07 -2.19 -13.41
C ALA A 89 -0.30 -2.50 -12.82
N ASP A 90 -0.93 -3.53 -13.37
CA ASP A 90 -2.03 -4.24 -12.72
C ASP A 90 -1.42 -5.36 -11.84
N ILE A 91 -1.47 -5.17 -10.54
CA ILE A 91 -0.86 -6.10 -9.59
C ILE A 91 -1.60 -7.43 -9.44
N THR A 92 -2.79 -7.56 -10.01
CA THR A 92 -3.51 -8.84 -10.12
C THR A 92 -2.89 -9.77 -11.17
N GLN A 93 -2.02 -9.22 -12.03
CA GLN A 93 -1.23 -9.95 -13.02
C GLN A 93 0.17 -10.29 -12.48
N PRO A 94 0.92 -11.19 -13.13
CA PRO A 94 2.31 -11.45 -12.76
C PRO A 94 3.16 -10.16 -12.79
N TRP A 95 3.90 -9.91 -11.72
CA TRP A 95 4.72 -8.69 -11.62
C TRP A 95 5.99 -8.81 -12.47
N ASN A 96 6.27 -7.77 -13.23
CA ASN A 96 7.52 -7.67 -14.01
C ASN A 96 8.71 -7.30 -13.12
N CYS A 97 8.95 -8.13 -12.11
CA CYS A 97 10.09 -8.06 -11.20
C CYS A 97 10.87 -9.36 -11.26
N PRO A 98 12.19 -9.33 -11.34
CA PRO A 98 13.01 -10.54 -11.26
C PRO A 98 12.81 -11.25 -9.91
N PRO A 99 12.89 -12.58 -9.84
CA PRO A 99 12.87 -13.29 -8.56
C PRO A 99 14.05 -12.89 -7.67
N ALA A 100 13.82 -12.85 -6.36
CA ALA A 100 14.83 -12.58 -5.34
C ALA A 100 15.66 -11.30 -5.63
N SER A 101 15.00 -10.22 -6.08
CA SER A 101 15.65 -8.98 -6.50
C SER A 101 15.47 -7.80 -5.54
N THR A 102 14.56 -7.94 -4.55
CA THR A 102 14.08 -6.81 -3.74
C THR A 102 14.27 -7.07 -2.25
N ASP A 103 14.67 -6.04 -1.51
CA ASP A 103 14.90 -6.11 -0.06
C ASP A 103 13.67 -5.68 0.74
N LEU A 104 12.85 -4.78 0.18
CA LEU A 104 11.60 -4.32 0.79
C LEU A 104 10.50 -4.24 -0.26
N ILE A 105 9.33 -4.78 0.06
CA ILE A 105 8.09 -4.48 -0.65
C ILE A 105 7.15 -3.75 0.32
N THR A 106 6.52 -2.67 -0.13
CA THR A 106 5.46 -1.98 0.60
C THR A 106 4.15 -2.04 -0.16
N CYS A 107 3.06 -2.27 0.54
CA CYS A 107 1.69 -2.30 0.01
C CYS A 107 0.77 -1.61 1.02
N ASN A 108 0.28 -0.43 0.68
CA ASN A 108 -0.38 0.47 1.61
C ASN A 108 -1.73 0.93 1.08
N LEU A 109 -2.84 0.52 1.74
CA LEU A 109 -4.22 0.89 1.37
C LEU A 109 -4.57 0.50 -0.08
N VAL A 110 -4.21 -0.71 -0.46
CA VAL A 110 -4.39 -1.28 -1.81
C VAL A 110 -5.18 -2.57 -1.78
N LEU A 111 -4.94 -3.43 -0.78
CA LEU A 111 -5.44 -4.79 -0.77
C LEU A 111 -6.94 -4.87 -0.53
N GLU A 112 -7.56 -3.81 -0.01
CA GLU A 112 -9.01 -3.70 0.01
C GLU A 112 -9.66 -3.72 -1.39
N HIS A 113 -8.88 -3.52 -2.46
CA HIS A 113 -9.34 -3.59 -3.85
C HIS A 113 -8.98 -4.91 -4.55
N ILE A 114 -8.36 -5.84 -3.85
CA ILE A 114 -7.83 -7.10 -4.40
C ILE A 114 -8.54 -8.29 -3.76
N GLU A 115 -9.30 -9.06 -4.53
CA GLU A 115 -10.00 -10.24 -4.03
C GLU A 115 -9.03 -11.36 -3.61
N ASN A 116 -7.99 -11.61 -4.42
CA ASN A 116 -7.08 -12.73 -4.25
C ASN A 116 -5.78 -12.32 -3.56
N LEU A 117 -5.77 -12.24 -2.23
CA LEU A 117 -4.57 -11.97 -1.44
C LEU A 117 -3.44 -12.96 -1.72
N ASN A 118 -3.77 -14.25 -1.92
CA ASN A 118 -2.74 -15.26 -2.12
C ASN A 118 -1.87 -14.98 -3.35
N HIS A 119 -2.44 -14.41 -4.44
CA HIS A 119 -1.66 -14.00 -5.61
C HIS A 119 -0.64 -12.91 -5.24
N ILE A 120 -1.06 -11.88 -4.51
CA ILE A 120 -0.18 -10.77 -4.10
C ILE A 120 0.97 -11.28 -3.23
N PHE A 121 0.66 -12.10 -2.22
CA PHE A 121 1.68 -12.66 -1.33
C PHE A 121 2.63 -13.62 -2.05
N ALA A 122 2.14 -14.39 -3.05
CA ALA A 122 2.99 -15.24 -3.89
C ALA A 122 3.97 -14.41 -4.74
N GLN A 123 3.49 -13.32 -5.36
CA GLN A 123 4.33 -12.41 -6.14
C GLN A 123 5.36 -11.70 -5.24
N ALA A 124 4.95 -11.26 -4.05
CA ALA A 124 5.85 -10.66 -3.07
C ALA A 124 6.92 -11.64 -2.62
N ALA A 125 6.54 -12.86 -2.24
CA ALA A 125 7.47 -13.90 -1.85
C ALA A 125 8.46 -14.25 -2.97
N ARG A 126 8.00 -14.34 -4.23
CA ARG A 126 8.87 -14.58 -5.38
C ARG A 126 9.91 -13.46 -5.56
N THR A 127 9.47 -12.22 -5.42
CA THR A 127 10.27 -11.01 -5.70
C THR A 127 11.27 -10.69 -4.58
N LEU A 128 10.89 -10.92 -3.32
CA LEU A 128 11.76 -10.68 -2.17
C LEU A 128 12.99 -11.58 -2.17
N ARG A 129 14.12 -11.04 -1.76
CA ARG A 129 15.31 -11.80 -1.35
C ARG A 129 15.04 -12.51 -0.02
N ARG A 130 15.85 -13.52 0.28
CA ARG A 130 15.85 -14.12 1.63
C ARG A 130 16.23 -13.06 2.67
N GLY A 131 15.43 -12.93 3.72
CA GLY A 131 15.56 -11.88 4.74
C GLY A 131 14.93 -10.54 4.32
N GLY A 132 14.37 -10.44 3.11
CA GLY A 132 13.63 -9.27 2.65
C GLY A 132 12.27 -9.12 3.35
N TRP A 133 11.78 -7.90 3.41
CA TRP A 133 10.57 -7.53 4.14
C TRP A 133 9.41 -7.20 3.22
N LEU A 134 8.19 -7.61 3.62
CA LEU A 134 6.93 -7.13 3.09
C LEU A 134 6.22 -6.33 4.19
N LEU A 135 6.06 -5.01 3.99
CA LEU A 135 5.21 -4.15 4.82
C LEU A 135 3.83 -4.06 4.16
N VAL A 136 2.79 -4.35 4.92
CA VAL A 136 1.40 -4.18 4.51
C VAL A 136 0.70 -3.32 5.55
N ASN A 137 0.13 -2.19 5.12
CA ASN A 137 -0.75 -1.35 5.94
C ASN A 137 -2.12 -1.27 5.26
N GLU A 138 -3.17 -1.64 5.95
CA GLU A 138 -4.52 -1.64 5.40
C GLU A 138 -5.53 -1.00 6.34
N LEU A 139 -6.65 -0.54 5.78
CA LEU A 139 -7.80 -0.12 6.58
C LEU A 139 -8.24 -1.30 7.44
N HIS A 140 -8.39 -1.05 8.74
CA HIS A 140 -8.72 -2.13 9.67
C HIS A 140 -10.10 -2.73 9.37
N PRO A 141 -10.27 -4.06 9.33
CA PRO A 141 -11.55 -4.71 9.01
C PRO A 141 -12.71 -4.25 9.92
N PHE A 142 -12.48 -3.89 11.17
CA PHE A 142 -13.52 -3.31 12.03
C PHE A 142 -14.09 -2.00 11.49
N LYS A 143 -13.28 -1.18 10.81
CA LYS A 143 -13.77 0.03 10.13
C LYS A 143 -14.64 -0.34 8.93
N GLN A 144 -14.22 -1.34 8.17
CA GLN A 144 -14.95 -1.81 6.98
C GLN A 144 -16.29 -2.46 7.36
N TYR A 145 -16.34 -3.26 8.44
CA TYR A 145 -17.61 -3.79 8.99
C TYR A 145 -18.57 -2.67 9.42
N GLY A 146 -18.04 -1.55 9.92
CA GLY A 146 -18.81 -0.35 10.23
C GLY A 146 -19.20 0.49 9.00
N GLY A 147 -18.99 -0.04 7.77
CA GLY A 147 -19.37 0.63 6.52
C GLY A 147 -18.34 1.64 5.99
N THR A 148 -17.15 1.71 6.57
CA THR A 148 -16.08 2.58 6.02
C THR A 148 -15.53 1.98 4.74
N LYS A 149 -15.52 2.79 3.65
CA LYS A 149 -14.98 2.43 2.34
C LYS A 149 -14.11 3.55 1.81
N ALA A 150 -13.29 3.23 0.81
CA ALA A 150 -12.63 4.24 -0.01
C ALA A 150 -13.70 5.08 -0.73
N ARG A 151 -13.64 6.40 -0.57
CA ARG A 151 -14.63 7.32 -1.16
C ARG A 151 -14.03 8.70 -1.40
N PHE A 152 -14.57 9.40 -2.36
CA PHE A 152 -14.20 10.79 -2.66
C PHE A 152 -15.42 11.61 -3.09
N GLU A 153 -15.30 12.93 -2.97
CA GLU A 153 -16.32 13.88 -3.41
C GLU A 153 -16.16 14.16 -4.90
N ARG A 154 -17.28 14.10 -5.64
CA ARG A 154 -17.40 14.49 -7.04
C ARG A 154 -18.48 15.54 -7.16
N GLY A 155 -18.11 16.80 -7.05
CA GLY A 155 -19.09 17.88 -6.94
C GLY A 155 -19.93 17.76 -5.68
N ALA A 156 -21.24 17.55 -5.84
CA ALA A 156 -22.19 17.34 -4.73
C ALA A 156 -22.36 15.84 -4.37
N ASP A 157 -21.82 14.91 -5.16
CA ASP A 157 -21.98 13.48 -4.99
C ASP A 157 -20.78 12.89 -4.23
N ILE A 158 -21.04 11.79 -3.49
CA ILE A 158 -20.00 10.95 -2.91
C ILE A 158 -19.88 9.69 -3.78
N VAL A 159 -18.69 9.46 -4.31
CA VAL A 159 -18.38 8.23 -5.04
C VAL A 159 -17.71 7.25 -4.09
N GLU A 160 -18.31 6.09 -3.90
CA GLU A 160 -17.73 4.97 -3.17
C GLU A 160 -17.06 4.01 -4.15
N VAL A 161 -15.92 3.46 -3.74
CA VAL A 161 -15.20 2.43 -4.49
C VAL A 161 -15.49 1.08 -3.85
N ASP A 162 -15.75 0.07 -4.68
CA ASP A 162 -15.97 -1.29 -4.20
C ASP A 162 -14.72 -1.84 -3.52
N VAL A 163 -14.94 -2.55 -2.40
CA VAL A 163 -13.89 -3.09 -1.56
C VAL A 163 -14.18 -4.53 -1.17
N PHE A 164 -13.13 -5.31 -1.01
CA PHE A 164 -13.15 -6.64 -0.39
C PHE A 164 -12.72 -6.49 1.08
N ILE A 165 -13.50 -7.03 2.00
CA ILE A 165 -13.14 -7.02 3.42
C ILE A 165 -12.30 -8.26 3.69
N HIS A 166 -11.04 -8.06 4.04
CA HIS A 166 -10.13 -9.13 4.43
C HIS A 166 -9.96 -9.16 5.95
N HIS A 167 -10.12 -10.35 6.52
CA HIS A 167 -9.86 -10.56 7.94
C HIS A 167 -8.35 -10.56 8.22
N ILE A 168 -7.96 -10.20 9.42
CA ILE A 168 -6.55 -10.22 9.86
C ILE A 168 -5.90 -11.58 9.60
N SER A 169 -6.64 -12.67 9.88
CA SER A 169 -6.17 -14.04 9.64
C SER A 169 -5.91 -14.36 8.17
N GLU A 170 -6.61 -13.73 7.22
CA GLU A 170 -6.42 -13.98 5.78
C GLU A 170 -5.07 -13.44 5.29
N PHE A 171 -4.64 -12.28 5.79
CA PHE A 171 -3.29 -11.74 5.53
C PHE A 171 -2.21 -12.70 6.05
N ILE A 172 -2.37 -13.19 7.30
CA ILE A 172 -1.42 -14.09 7.94
C ILE A 172 -1.36 -15.44 7.18
N HIS A 173 -2.51 -16.03 6.88
CA HIS A 173 -2.56 -17.30 6.13
C HIS A 173 -2.00 -17.18 4.72
N ALA A 174 -2.27 -16.06 4.02
CA ALA A 174 -1.69 -15.80 2.70
C ALA A 174 -0.16 -15.68 2.76
N ALA A 175 0.37 -15.03 3.80
CA ALA A 175 1.81 -14.93 4.03
C ALA A 175 2.44 -16.30 4.30
N GLU A 176 1.92 -17.04 5.26
CA GLU A 176 2.42 -18.38 5.67
C GLU A 176 2.42 -19.35 4.50
N LYS A 177 1.32 -19.40 3.72
CA LYS A 177 1.19 -20.26 2.54
C LYS A 177 2.28 -19.99 1.51
N ASN A 178 2.82 -18.78 1.46
CA ASN A 178 3.87 -18.36 0.53
C ASN A 178 5.27 -18.27 1.18
N GLY A 179 5.44 -18.85 2.38
CA GLY A 179 6.73 -18.93 3.05
C GLY A 179 7.20 -17.61 3.67
N LEU A 180 6.31 -16.65 3.84
CA LEU A 180 6.56 -15.41 4.57
C LEU A 180 6.17 -15.59 6.04
N LYS A 181 7.03 -15.13 6.95
CA LYS A 181 6.79 -15.21 8.40
C LYS A 181 6.41 -13.85 8.95
N LEU A 182 5.41 -13.81 9.80
CA LEU A 182 5.03 -12.58 10.52
C LEU A 182 6.16 -12.17 11.48
N LEU A 183 6.71 -10.99 11.28
CA LEU A 183 7.76 -10.40 12.12
C LEU A 183 7.16 -9.39 13.11
N LYS A 184 6.21 -8.57 12.65
CA LYS A 184 5.54 -7.56 13.46
C LYS A 184 4.10 -7.40 13.02
N PHE A 185 3.23 -7.14 13.99
CA PHE A 185 1.81 -6.84 13.82
C PHE A 185 1.42 -5.72 14.76
N ASP A 186 0.72 -4.71 14.25
CA ASP A 186 0.17 -3.63 15.06
C ASP A 186 -1.24 -3.25 14.58
N GLU A 187 -2.10 -2.92 15.52
CA GLU A 187 -3.36 -2.21 15.29
C GLU A 187 -3.15 -0.75 15.67
N VAL A 188 -3.54 0.19 14.79
CA VAL A 188 -3.15 1.59 14.94
C VAL A 188 -4.35 2.53 14.92
N TRP A 189 -4.38 3.44 15.88
CA TRP A 189 -5.40 4.49 16.04
C TRP A 189 -4.89 5.83 15.54
N HIS A 190 -5.76 6.61 14.94
CA HIS A 190 -5.53 8.04 14.80
C HIS A 190 -5.81 8.71 16.16
N ALA A 191 -5.07 9.77 16.50
CA ALA A 191 -5.21 10.45 17.79
C ALA A 191 -6.66 10.89 18.10
N ASP A 192 -7.42 11.29 17.08
CA ASP A 192 -8.81 11.70 17.22
C ASP A 192 -9.81 10.51 17.29
N ASP A 193 -9.34 9.29 17.22
CA ASP A 193 -10.17 8.08 17.15
C ASP A 193 -9.87 7.07 18.27
N MET A 194 -9.21 7.48 19.35
CA MET A 194 -8.73 6.57 20.41
C MET A 194 -9.83 5.76 21.10
N GLU A 195 -11.08 6.28 21.13
CA GLU A 195 -12.24 5.58 21.70
C GLU A 195 -13.02 4.73 20.68
N LYS A 196 -12.55 4.70 19.41
CA LYS A 196 -13.15 3.95 18.31
C LYS A 196 -12.33 2.70 17.98
N PRO A 197 -12.86 1.77 17.19
CA PRO A 197 -12.04 0.68 16.66
C PRO A 197 -10.78 1.19 15.94
N PRO A 198 -9.68 0.40 15.93
CA PRO A 198 -8.44 0.80 15.28
C PRO A 198 -8.69 1.19 13.81
N ARG A 199 -7.89 2.15 13.32
CA ARG A 199 -8.06 2.66 11.96
C ARG A 199 -7.29 1.85 10.94
N LEU A 200 -6.07 1.46 11.28
CA LEU A 200 -5.21 0.65 10.42
C LEU A 200 -4.81 -0.64 11.12
N VAL A 201 -4.56 -1.63 10.30
CA VAL A 201 -3.79 -2.82 10.65
C VAL A 201 -2.48 -2.79 9.87
N SER A 202 -1.37 -3.10 10.54
CA SER A 202 -0.03 -3.06 9.97
C SER A 202 0.67 -4.39 10.20
N PHE A 203 1.26 -4.94 9.15
CA PHE A 203 2.04 -6.18 9.19
C PHE A 203 3.42 -5.96 8.59
N VAL A 204 4.43 -6.52 9.22
CA VAL A 204 5.72 -6.76 8.61
C VAL A 204 5.95 -8.25 8.53
N PHE A 205 6.10 -8.75 7.33
CA PHE A 205 6.49 -10.15 7.09
C PHE A 205 7.94 -10.20 6.60
N VAL A 206 8.60 -11.33 6.84
CA VAL A 206 9.97 -11.62 6.38
C VAL A 206 10.01 -12.93 5.60
N LYS A 207 10.78 -12.95 4.51
CA LYS A 207 11.01 -14.15 3.69
C LYS A 207 12.13 -15.02 4.23
#